data_2aca720b875732bd990d3059253eb7aa
#
_entry.id   2aca720b875732bd990d3059253eb7aa
#
_cell.length_a   1.000
_cell.length_b   1.000
_cell.length_c   1.000
_cell.angle_alpha   90.00
_cell.angle_beta   90.00
_cell.angle_gamma   90.00
#
_symmetry.space_group_name_H-M   'P 1'
#
loop_
_entity.id
_entity.type
_entity.pdbx_description
1 polymer ?
#
loop_
_entity_poly.entity_id
_entity_poly.type
_entity_poly.pdbx_seq_one_letter_code
_entity_poly.pdbx_strand_id
1 'polypeptide(L)'
;ENLKCQFGMASPEGYRKGMRLMKQAEKFHRPIITFIDTPGAYPGISSEENGIGEAIGQSLMMMSDLKVPIIVIITGEGGSGGALALSIGDHLAMLENAVYSVLSPEGFASILWKDVKGERIEEACEVMKMTAEDLYHYGIIDEIIKEPLGGMTTNPVAVYRNIRKVIREQLDILVPMDVHTLIRKRYNRYRKIGEWKNG
;
A
#
# COMPACT_ATOMS: atom_id res chain seq x y z
N GLU A 1 16.06 16.33 4.39
CA GLU A 1 15.68 15.50 3.23
C GLU A 1 14.16 15.41 3.10
N ASN A 2 13.41 15.17 4.17
CA ASN A 2 11.94 15.05 4.16
C ASN A 2 11.22 16.24 3.50
N LEU A 3 11.65 17.48 3.80
CA LEU A 3 11.06 18.68 3.18
C LEU A 3 11.26 18.71 1.65
N LYS A 4 12.41 18.24 1.15
CA LYS A 4 12.71 18.20 -0.29
C LYS A 4 11.88 17.15 -1.02
N CYS A 5 11.48 16.07 -0.31
CA CYS A 5 10.68 14.97 -0.82
C CYS A 5 9.20 15.07 -0.41
N GLN A 6 8.75 16.26 0.04
CA GLN A 6 7.36 16.48 0.45
C GLN A 6 6.87 15.43 1.48
N PHE A 7 7.74 15.02 2.40
CA PHE A 7 7.48 13.96 3.40
C PHE A 7 7.04 12.61 2.78
N GLY A 8 7.49 12.30 1.56
CA GLY A 8 7.10 11.08 0.86
C GLY A 8 5.75 11.17 0.14
N MET A 9 5.08 12.31 0.17
CA MET A 9 3.81 12.52 -0.51
C MET A 9 4.04 12.79 -2.00
N ALA A 10 3.62 11.88 -2.86
CA ALA A 10 3.77 12.04 -4.30
C ALA A 10 2.76 13.01 -4.89
N SER A 11 3.22 13.84 -5.84
CA SER A 11 2.38 14.67 -6.70
C SER A 11 1.73 13.83 -7.81
N PRO A 12 0.73 14.36 -8.56
CA PRO A 12 0.11 13.66 -9.69
C PRO A 12 1.13 13.13 -10.71
N GLU A 13 2.19 13.90 -10.97
CA GLU A 13 3.26 13.54 -11.89
C GLU A 13 4.04 12.32 -11.40
N GLY A 14 4.19 12.15 -10.09
CA GLY A 14 4.82 10.98 -9.47
C GLY A 14 4.04 9.70 -9.79
N TYR A 15 2.72 9.72 -9.61
CA TYR A 15 1.85 8.59 -9.97
C TYR A 15 1.85 8.31 -11.47
N ARG A 16 1.77 9.34 -12.32
CA ARG A 16 1.85 9.19 -13.78
C ARG A 16 3.20 8.62 -14.22
N LYS A 17 4.29 9.00 -13.55
CA LYS A 17 5.62 8.41 -13.79
C LYS A 17 5.64 6.95 -13.39
N GLY A 18 5.09 6.60 -12.23
CA GLY A 18 4.93 5.23 -11.77
C GLY A 18 4.18 4.38 -12.79
N MET A 19 3.01 4.84 -13.23
CA MET A 19 2.20 4.17 -14.25
C MET A 19 2.96 3.93 -15.55
N ARG A 20 3.73 4.92 -16.02
CA ARG A 20 4.55 4.78 -17.23
C ARG A 20 5.61 3.69 -17.07
N LEU A 21 6.27 3.61 -15.90
CA LEU A 21 7.25 2.56 -15.59
C LEU A 21 6.61 1.18 -15.48
N MET A 22 5.41 1.08 -14.90
CA MET A 22 4.66 -0.18 -14.80
C MET A 22 4.24 -0.70 -16.19
N LYS A 23 3.76 0.17 -17.09
CA LYS A 23 3.48 -0.19 -18.49
C LYS A 23 4.74 -0.66 -19.23
N GLN A 24 5.88 -0.04 -18.95
CA GLN A 24 7.15 -0.47 -19.51
C GLN A 24 7.57 -1.84 -18.97
N ALA A 25 7.37 -2.09 -17.66
CA ALA A 25 7.62 -3.39 -17.05
C ALA A 25 6.74 -4.48 -17.69
N GLU A 26 5.45 -4.21 -17.88
CA GLU A 26 4.52 -5.12 -18.57
C GLU A 26 5.00 -5.44 -19.98
N LYS A 27 5.37 -4.42 -20.78
CA LYS A 27 5.87 -4.60 -22.15
C LYS A 27 7.08 -5.55 -22.21
N PHE A 28 7.93 -5.53 -21.20
CA PHE A 28 9.14 -6.35 -21.13
C PHE A 28 8.97 -7.60 -20.23
N HIS A 29 7.74 -7.96 -19.85
CA HIS A 29 7.41 -9.10 -19.01
C HIS A 29 8.19 -9.14 -17.68
N ARG A 30 8.39 -7.97 -17.07
CA ARG A 30 9.10 -7.83 -15.80
C ARG A 30 8.12 -7.71 -14.66
N PRO A 31 8.30 -8.47 -13.57
CA PRO A 31 7.55 -8.28 -12.34
C PRO A 31 7.71 -6.85 -11.80
N ILE A 32 6.68 -6.38 -11.12
CA ILE A 32 6.65 -5.07 -10.48
C ILE A 32 6.72 -5.28 -8.97
N ILE A 33 7.56 -4.49 -8.31
CA ILE A 33 7.63 -4.44 -6.84
C ILE A 33 7.41 -3.00 -6.45
N THR A 34 6.40 -2.76 -5.61
CA THR A 34 6.15 -1.44 -5.02
C THR A 34 6.54 -1.43 -3.55
N PHE A 35 7.23 -0.38 -3.13
CA PHE A 35 7.51 -0.09 -1.73
C PHE A 35 6.69 1.12 -1.33
N ILE A 36 5.96 1.01 -0.21
CA ILE A 36 5.05 2.04 0.26
C ILE A 36 5.52 2.54 1.61
N ASP A 37 5.83 3.84 1.63
CA ASP A 37 6.11 4.61 2.83
C ASP A 37 5.70 6.06 2.55
N THR A 38 4.45 6.38 2.77
CA THR A 38 3.85 7.69 2.50
C THR A 38 2.64 7.93 3.40
N PRO A 39 2.50 9.13 3.98
CA PRO A 39 1.28 9.51 4.70
C PRO A 39 0.08 9.75 3.76
N GLY A 40 0.30 9.84 2.45
CA GLY A 40 -0.75 10.06 1.45
C GLY A 40 -0.24 10.70 0.17
N ALA A 41 -1.15 11.07 -0.71
CA ALA A 41 -0.84 11.92 -1.85
C ALA A 41 -0.65 13.38 -1.40
N TYR A 42 0.16 14.15 -2.13
CA TYR A 42 0.39 15.55 -1.78
C TYR A 42 -0.89 16.40 -1.89
N PRO A 43 -1.36 17.03 -0.79
CA PRO A 43 -2.66 17.68 -0.73
C PRO A 43 -2.62 19.17 -1.14
N GLY A 44 -1.60 19.60 -1.87
CA GLY A 44 -1.45 20.99 -2.28
C GLY A 44 -2.42 21.40 -3.41
N ILE A 45 -2.73 22.69 -3.52
CA ILE A 45 -3.57 23.26 -4.59
C ILE A 45 -3.08 22.82 -5.97
N SER A 46 -1.76 22.84 -6.20
CA SER A 46 -1.17 22.39 -7.46
C SER A 46 -1.46 20.91 -7.77
N SER A 47 -1.62 20.06 -6.75
CA SER A 47 -2.01 18.66 -6.96
C SER A 47 -3.46 18.54 -7.42
N GLU A 48 -4.36 19.33 -6.85
CA GLU A 48 -5.76 19.38 -7.28
C GLU A 48 -5.87 19.90 -8.72
N GLU A 49 -5.20 21.00 -9.03
CA GLU A 49 -5.16 21.57 -10.39
C GLU A 49 -4.59 20.60 -11.43
N ASN A 50 -3.62 19.76 -11.03
CA ASN A 50 -2.99 18.76 -11.89
C ASN A 50 -3.67 17.38 -11.82
N GLY A 51 -4.82 17.26 -11.16
CA GLY A 51 -5.67 16.08 -11.18
C GLY A 51 -5.13 14.91 -10.36
N ILE A 52 -4.85 15.12 -9.06
CA ILE A 52 -4.38 14.07 -8.16
C ILE A 52 -5.37 12.90 -8.03
N GLY A 53 -6.66 13.20 -7.91
CA GLY A 53 -7.71 12.18 -7.82
C GLY A 53 -7.77 11.30 -9.09
N GLU A 54 -7.65 11.92 -10.27
CA GLU A 54 -7.58 11.20 -11.54
C GLU A 54 -6.34 10.31 -11.61
N ALA A 55 -5.17 10.84 -11.24
CA ALA A 55 -3.91 10.09 -11.26
C ALA A 55 -3.97 8.84 -10.36
N ILE A 56 -4.55 8.97 -9.16
CA ILE A 56 -4.80 7.86 -8.24
C ILE A 56 -5.76 6.84 -8.88
N GLY A 57 -6.92 7.28 -9.36
CA GLY A 57 -7.92 6.42 -9.98
C GLY A 57 -7.38 5.65 -11.19
N GLN A 58 -6.63 6.32 -12.07
CA GLN A 58 -5.98 5.69 -13.22
C GLN A 58 -4.92 4.67 -12.80
N SER A 59 -4.17 4.93 -11.73
CA SER A 59 -3.20 3.98 -11.20
C SER A 59 -3.88 2.70 -10.70
N LEU A 60 -4.96 2.83 -9.94
CA LEU A 60 -5.76 1.68 -9.46
C LEU A 60 -6.29 0.85 -10.62
N MET A 61 -6.91 1.48 -11.60
CA MET A 61 -7.44 0.79 -12.79
C MET A 61 -6.32 0.06 -13.54
N MET A 62 -5.20 0.73 -13.78
CA MET A 62 -4.10 0.13 -14.51
C MET A 62 -3.48 -1.05 -13.77
N MET A 63 -3.18 -0.92 -12.48
CA MET A 63 -2.58 -1.98 -11.68
C MET A 63 -3.49 -3.22 -11.60
N SER A 64 -4.80 -3.04 -11.61
CA SER A 64 -5.74 -4.16 -11.61
C SER A 64 -5.66 -5.03 -12.86
N ASP A 65 -5.28 -4.47 -14.01
CA ASP A 65 -5.24 -5.14 -15.33
C ASP A 65 -3.82 -5.50 -15.84
N LEU A 66 -2.76 -5.09 -15.13
CA LEU A 66 -1.38 -5.41 -15.51
C LEU A 66 -1.15 -6.92 -15.61
N LYS A 67 -0.56 -7.35 -16.72
CA LYS A 67 -0.36 -8.76 -17.09
C LYS A 67 0.97 -9.35 -16.59
N VAL A 68 1.52 -8.75 -15.56
CA VAL A 68 2.76 -9.17 -14.90
C VAL A 68 2.54 -9.25 -13.39
N PRO A 69 3.32 -10.07 -12.67
CA PRO A 69 3.26 -10.13 -11.21
C PRO A 69 3.51 -8.77 -10.55
N ILE A 70 2.73 -8.47 -9.52
CA ILE A 70 2.87 -7.27 -8.70
C ILE A 70 2.97 -7.67 -7.25
N ILE A 71 4.12 -7.37 -6.61
CA ILE A 71 4.34 -7.56 -5.18
C ILE A 71 4.39 -6.19 -4.53
N VAL A 72 3.59 -6.01 -3.48
CA VAL A 72 3.49 -4.77 -2.72
C VAL A 72 4.10 -4.97 -1.34
N ILE A 73 4.94 -4.06 -0.91
CA ILE A 73 5.55 -4.09 0.43
C ILE A 73 5.35 -2.74 1.11
N ILE A 74 4.60 -2.75 2.21
CA ILE A 74 4.40 -1.58 3.05
C ILE A 74 5.52 -1.57 4.08
N THR A 75 6.37 -0.53 4.02
CA THR A 75 7.61 -0.47 4.81
C THR A 75 7.57 0.52 5.97
N GLY A 76 6.55 1.35 6.01
CA GLY A 76 6.36 2.34 7.05
C GLY A 76 4.90 2.79 7.09
N GLU A 77 4.62 4.01 6.70
CA GLU A 77 3.28 4.54 6.65
C GLU A 77 2.64 4.27 5.28
N GLY A 78 1.49 3.61 5.28
CA GLY A 78 0.65 3.40 4.12
C GLY A 78 -0.62 4.23 4.21
N GLY A 79 -0.54 5.52 3.84
CA GLY A 79 -1.63 6.47 4.07
C GLY A 79 -2.52 6.68 2.86
N SER A 80 -3.84 6.56 3.08
CA SER A 80 -4.90 7.08 2.20
C SER A 80 -4.82 6.61 0.74
N GLY A 81 -5.41 7.38 -0.16
CA GLY A 81 -5.40 7.14 -1.61
C GLY A 81 -4.00 7.14 -2.22
N GLY A 82 -3.05 7.85 -1.61
CA GLY A 82 -1.67 7.88 -2.07
C GLY A 82 -0.97 6.53 -1.96
N ALA A 83 -1.13 5.84 -0.84
CA ALA A 83 -0.65 4.48 -0.68
C ALA A 83 -1.46 3.48 -1.52
N LEU A 84 -2.79 3.62 -1.52
CA LEU A 84 -3.69 2.74 -2.26
C LEU A 84 -3.38 2.72 -3.76
N ALA A 85 -3.02 3.88 -4.35
CA ALA A 85 -2.66 4.01 -5.76
C ALA A 85 -1.49 3.11 -6.21
N LEU A 86 -0.71 2.58 -5.27
CA LEU A 86 0.43 1.69 -5.52
C LEU A 86 0.28 0.32 -4.84
N SER A 87 -0.90 0.04 -4.24
CA SER A 87 -1.13 -1.16 -3.41
C SER A 87 -1.90 -2.28 -4.12
N ILE A 88 -2.33 -2.09 -5.36
CA ILE A 88 -3.06 -3.13 -6.08
C ILE A 88 -2.07 -4.18 -6.60
N GLY A 89 -1.97 -5.30 -5.91
CA GLY A 89 -1.00 -6.36 -6.25
C GLY A 89 -1.55 -7.77 -6.09
N ASP A 90 -0.71 -8.73 -6.49
CA ASP A 90 -0.98 -10.16 -6.36
C ASP A 90 -0.61 -10.68 -4.97
N HIS A 91 0.37 -10.05 -4.35
CA HIS A 91 0.80 -10.30 -2.97
C HIS A 91 1.07 -8.98 -2.26
N LEU A 92 0.54 -8.84 -1.06
CA LEU A 92 0.68 -7.65 -0.21
C LEU A 92 1.34 -8.05 1.10
N ALA A 93 2.59 -7.64 1.31
CA ALA A 93 3.33 -7.84 2.54
C ALA A 93 3.53 -6.51 3.27
N MET A 94 3.68 -6.57 4.58
CA MET A 94 3.84 -5.40 5.42
C MET A 94 4.87 -5.64 6.51
N LEU A 95 5.74 -4.68 6.79
CA LEU A 95 6.63 -4.73 7.94
C LEU A 95 5.81 -4.77 9.23
N GLU A 96 6.31 -5.47 10.24
CA GLU A 96 5.61 -5.72 11.50
C GLU A 96 5.17 -4.45 12.22
N ASN A 97 5.97 -3.40 12.15
CA ASN A 97 5.69 -2.12 12.79
C ASN A 97 5.15 -1.04 11.84
N ALA A 98 4.85 -1.40 10.58
CA ALA A 98 4.21 -0.50 9.64
C ALA A 98 2.72 -0.33 9.94
N VAL A 99 2.11 0.72 9.38
CA VAL A 99 0.68 0.98 9.46
C VAL A 99 0.09 1.18 8.06
N TYR A 100 -1.17 0.77 7.87
CA TYR A 100 -1.86 0.98 6.60
C TYR A 100 -3.32 1.36 6.88
N SER A 101 -3.73 2.55 6.45
CA SER A 101 -5.06 3.08 6.76
C SER A 101 -5.56 4.07 5.70
N VAL A 102 -6.88 4.27 5.69
CA VAL A 102 -7.54 5.21 4.76
C VAL A 102 -7.30 6.68 5.14
N LEU A 103 -7.08 6.97 6.41
CA LEU A 103 -6.78 8.32 6.95
C LEU A 103 -6.06 8.19 8.30
N SER A 104 -5.56 9.31 8.82
CA SER A 104 -4.94 9.32 10.15
C SER A 104 -5.97 9.16 11.28
N PRO A 105 -5.57 8.72 12.48
CA PRO A 105 -6.46 8.66 13.65
C PRO A 105 -7.10 10.00 13.99
N GLU A 106 -6.36 11.10 13.86
CA GLU A 106 -6.88 12.46 14.05
C GLU A 106 -7.96 12.79 13.02
N GLY A 107 -7.71 12.44 11.75
CA GLY A 107 -8.68 12.61 10.67
C GLY A 107 -9.93 11.77 10.90
N PHE A 108 -9.78 10.53 11.35
CA PHE A 108 -10.87 9.64 11.70
C PHE A 108 -11.73 10.22 12.83
N ALA A 109 -11.11 10.60 13.95
CA ALA A 109 -11.81 11.18 15.10
C ALA A 109 -12.52 12.49 14.74
N SER A 110 -11.87 13.36 13.98
CA SER A 110 -12.43 14.63 13.54
C SER A 110 -13.64 14.45 12.61
N ILE A 111 -13.55 13.58 11.61
CA ILE A 111 -14.59 13.42 10.59
C ILE A 111 -15.79 12.63 11.15
N LEU A 112 -15.55 11.48 11.78
CA LEU A 112 -16.62 10.58 12.21
C LEU A 112 -17.19 10.93 13.58
N TRP A 113 -16.35 11.37 14.51
CA TRP A 113 -16.76 11.68 15.88
C TRP A 113 -16.88 13.18 16.17
N LYS A 114 -16.50 14.04 15.21
CA LYS A 114 -16.44 15.49 15.35
C LYS A 114 -15.55 15.94 16.52
N ASP A 115 -14.56 15.14 16.84
CA ASP A 115 -13.58 15.41 17.88
C ASP A 115 -12.51 16.39 17.37
N VAL A 116 -12.81 17.68 17.50
CA VAL A 116 -11.88 18.75 17.06
C VAL A 116 -10.73 18.96 18.05
N LYS A 117 -10.86 18.48 19.29
CA LYS A 117 -9.86 18.68 20.35
C LYS A 117 -8.84 17.55 20.42
N GLY A 118 -9.09 16.43 19.75
CA GLY A 118 -8.20 15.26 19.78
C GLY A 118 -8.24 14.48 21.10
N GLU A 119 -9.39 14.52 21.81
CA GLU A 119 -9.56 13.82 23.09
C GLU A 119 -9.72 12.31 22.92
N ARG A 120 -10.05 11.83 21.69
CA ARG A 120 -10.34 10.43 21.39
C ARG A 120 -9.40 9.79 20.36
N ILE A 121 -8.19 10.32 20.22
CA ILE A 121 -7.23 9.80 19.21
C ILE A 121 -6.80 8.36 19.54
N GLU A 122 -6.56 8.04 20.81
CA GLU A 122 -6.19 6.67 21.25
C GLU A 122 -7.29 5.66 20.90
N GLU A 123 -8.55 6.02 21.17
CA GLU A 123 -9.71 5.21 20.82
C GLU A 123 -9.82 5.05 19.28
N ALA A 124 -9.53 6.10 18.52
CA ALA A 124 -9.50 6.04 17.07
C ALA A 124 -8.44 5.05 16.56
N CYS A 125 -7.23 5.06 17.13
CA CYS A 125 -6.19 4.09 16.80
C CYS A 125 -6.66 2.65 17.00
N GLU A 126 -7.31 2.36 18.12
CA GLU A 126 -7.82 1.02 18.43
C GLU A 126 -8.94 0.57 17.49
N VAL A 127 -9.86 1.47 17.16
CA VAL A 127 -11.02 1.16 16.30
C VAL A 127 -10.60 0.98 14.83
N MET A 128 -9.63 1.74 14.36
CA MET A 128 -9.20 1.72 12.95
C MET A 128 -8.50 0.44 12.53
N LYS A 129 -7.95 -0.35 13.46
CA LYS A 129 -7.33 -1.65 13.16
C LYS A 129 -6.33 -1.57 12.00
N MET A 130 -5.36 -0.68 12.11
CA MET A 130 -4.43 -0.33 11.04
C MET A 130 -3.05 -0.99 11.15
N THR A 131 -2.83 -1.84 12.16
CA THR A 131 -1.57 -2.55 12.36
C THR A 131 -1.41 -3.74 11.41
N ALA A 132 -0.18 -4.21 11.24
CA ALA A 132 0.08 -5.39 10.41
C ALA A 132 -0.68 -6.64 10.88
N GLU A 133 -0.80 -6.83 12.20
CA GLU A 133 -1.54 -7.96 12.78
C GLU A 133 -3.04 -7.87 12.51
N ASP A 134 -3.64 -6.69 12.70
CA ASP A 134 -5.05 -6.46 12.40
C ASP A 134 -5.35 -6.73 10.92
N LEU A 135 -4.55 -6.16 10.02
CA LEU A 135 -4.76 -6.25 8.58
C LEU A 135 -4.53 -7.66 8.04
N TYR A 136 -3.60 -8.40 8.64
CA TYR A 136 -3.42 -9.82 8.35
C TYR A 136 -4.62 -10.65 8.81
N HIS A 137 -5.14 -10.38 10.01
CA HIS A 137 -6.33 -11.03 10.54
C HIS A 137 -7.57 -10.82 9.65
N TYR A 138 -7.73 -9.61 9.10
CA TYR A 138 -8.81 -9.28 8.17
C TYR A 138 -8.56 -9.74 6.73
N GLY A 139 -7.42 -10.35 6.43
CA GLY A 139 -7.08 -10.80 5.07
C GLY A 139 -6.84 -9.66 4.07
N ILE A 140 -6.51 -8.47 4.56
CA ILE A 140 -6.15 -7.31 3.72
C ILE A 140 -4.72 -7.44 3.23
N ILE A 141 -3.81 -7.90 4.09
CA ILE A 141 -2.45 -8.26 3.71
C ILE A 141 -2.26 -9.79 3.76
N ASP A 142 -1.28 -10.31 3.03
CA ASP A 142 -1.00 -11.75 2.94
C ASP A 142 0.11 -12.18 3.88
N GLU A 143 1.02 -11.28 4.24
CA GLU A 143 2.21 -11.63 5.00
C GLU A 143 2.73 -10.48 5.86
N ILE A 144 3.15 -10.81 7.09
CA ILE A 144 3.85 -9.89 7.99
C ILE A 144 5.35 -10.18 7.92
N ILE A 145 6.12 -9.19 7.52
CA ILE A 145 7.57 -9.26 7.50
C ILE A 145 8.12 -8.87 8.86
N LYS A 146 8.69 -9.85 9.58
CA LYS A 146 9.22 -9.62 10.92
C LYS A 146 10.41 -8.67 10.93
N GLU A 147 10.45 -7.82 11.93
CA GLU A 147 11.51 -6.87 12.21
C GLU A 147 12.33 -7.29 13.44
N PRO A 148 13.60 -6.89 13.53
CA PRO A 148 14.38 -7.09 14.74
C PRO A 148 13.83 -6.26 15.90
N LEU A 149 14.14 -6.66 17.14
CA LEU A 149 13.79 -5.88 18.31
C LEU A 149 14.34 -4.44 18.20
N GLY A 150 13.48 -3.45 18.34
CA GLY A 150 13.80 -2.03 18.12
C GLY A 150 13.58 -1.55 16.67
N GLY A 151 13.00 -2.39 15.79
CA GLY A 151 12.59 -2.03 14.45
C GLY A 151 13.71 -1.99 13.41
N MET A 152 13.37 -1.50 12.22
CA MET A 152 14.27 -1.46 11.06
C MET A 152 15.58 -0.70 11.33
N THR A 153 15.54 0.36 12.13
CA THR A 153 16.71 1.23 12.39
C THR A 153 17.81 0.52 13.16
N THR A 154 17.49 -0.50 13.97
CA THR A 154 18.47 -1.22 14.79
C THR A 154 19.28 -2.23 13.98
N ASN A 155 18.66 -2.89 13.00
CA ASN A 155 19.34 -3.84 12.13
C ASN A 155 18.70 -3.86 10.72
N PRO A 156 18.97 -2.87 9.88
CA PRO A 156 18.38 -2.78 8.54
C PRO A 156 18.78 -3.95 7.64
N VAL A 157 19.96 -4.55 7.84
CA VAL A 157 20.42 -5.70 7.04
C VAL A 157 19.52 -6.92 7.25
N ALA A 158 19.07 -7.17 8.49
CA ALA A 158 18.13 -8.25 8.78
C ALA A 158 16.79 -8.00 8.10
N VAL A 159 16.26 -6.77 8.14
CA VAL A 159 15.01 -6.42 7.48
C VAL A 159 15.11 -6.58 5.95
N TYR A 160 16.19 -6.09 5.33
CA TYR A 160 16.41 -6.28 3.89
C TYR A 160 16.50 -7.75 3.49
N ARG A 161 17.09 -8.60 4.35
CA ARG A 161 17.13 -10.04 4.13
C ARG A 161 15.72 -10.65 4.15
N ASN A 162 14.88 -10.25 5.12
CA ASN A 162 13.51 -10.73 5.24
C ASN A 162 12.65 -10.27 4.05
N ILE A 163 12.72 -9.00 3.67
CA ILE A 163 12.05 -8.46 2.48
C ILE A 163 12.50 -9.23 1.22
N ARG A 164 13.80 -9.42 1.05
CA ARG A 164 14.35 -10.16 -0.11
C ARG A 164 13.85 -11.60 -0.17
N LYS A 165 13.71 -12.24 0.98
CA LYS A 165 13.17 -13.61 1.08
C LYS A 165 11.74 -13.64 0.56
N VAL A 166 10.85 -12.78 1.08
CA VAL A 166 9.45 -12.68 0.65
C VAL A 166 9.34 -12.41 -0.84
N ILE A 167 10.09 -11.43 -1.35
CA ILE A 167 10.08 -11.12 -2.79
C ILE A 167 10.45 -12.34 -3.62
N ARG A 168 11.51 -13.09 -3.26
CA ARG A 168 11.94 -14.26 -4.02
C ARG A 168 10.91 -15.38 -4.00
N GLU A 169 10.40 -15.71 -2.82
CA GLU A 169 9.38 -16.74 -2.66
C GLU A 169 8.12 -16.41 -3.47
N GLN A 170 7.71 -15.17 -3.49
CA GLN A 170 6.55 -14.75 -4.27
C GLN A 170 6.83 -14.69 -5.78
N LEU A 171 8.01 -14.30 -6.19
CA LEU A 171 8.39 -14.37 -7.61
C LEU A 171 8.40 -15.81 -8.13
N ASP A 172 8.90 -16.76 -7.34
CA ASP A 172 8.92 -18.19 -7.70
C ASP A 172 7.51 -18.76 -7.90
N ILE A 173 6.50 -18.22 -7.19
CA ILE A 173 5.09 -18.60 -7.30
C ILE A 173 4.39 -17.88 -8.46
N LEU A 174 4.60 -16.58 -8.58
CA LEU A 174 3.80 -15.71 -9.46
C LEU A 174 4.32 -15.68 -10.91
N VAL A 175 5.65 -15.73 -11.12
CA VAL A 175 6.24 -15.63 -12.47
C VAL A 175 5.82 -16.79 -13.39
N PRO A 176 5.75 -18.06 -12.94
CA PRO A 176 5.32 -19.16 -13.80
C PRO A 176 3.80 -19.22 -14.02
N MET A 177 3.02 -18.37 -13.33
CA MET A 177 1.57 -18.38 -13.46
C MET A 177 1.13 -17.82 -14.81
N ASP A 178 0.12 -18.44 -15.44
CA ASP A 178 -0.46 -17.89 -16.65
C ASP A 178 -1.22 -16.57 -16.37
N VAL A 179 -1.22 -15.68 -17.35
CA VAL A 179 -1.76 -14.31 -17.22
C VAL A 179 -3.23 -14.28 -16.79
N HIS A 180 -4.05 -15.19 -17.34
CA HIS A 180 -5.50 -15.21 -17.03
C HIS A 180 -5.73 -15.61 -15.57
N THR A 181 -4.99 -16.57 -15.08
CA THR A 181 -5.04 -17.00 -13.68
C THR A 181 -4.52 -15.90 -12.75
N LEU A 182 -3.43 -15.21 -13.12
CA LEU A 182 -2.87 -14.12 -12.36
C LEU A 182 -3.90 -12.99 -12.16
N ILE A 183 -4.45 -12.45 -13.25
CA ILE A 183 -5.45 -11.38 -13.22
C ILE A 183 -6.70 -11.80 -12.46
N ARG A 184 -7.20 -13.03 -12.70
CA ARG A 184 -8.39 -13.55 -12.01
C ARG A 184 -8.17 -13.67 -10.50
N LYS A 185 -7.00 -14.13 -10.06
CA LYS A 185 -6.65 -14.22 -8.63
C LYS A 185 -6.59 -12.82 -8.01
N ARG A 186 -5.94 -11.86 -8.69
CA ARG A 186 -5.88 -10.45 -8.27
C ARG A 186 -7.29 -9.87 -8.13
N TYR A 187 -8.14 -10.01 -9.14
CA TYR A 187 -9.54 -9.57 -9.08
C TYR A 187 -10.30 -10.19 -7.90
N ASN A 188 -10.24 -11.51 -7.75
CA ASN A 188 -10.96 -12.23 -6.70
C ASN A 188 -10.48 -11.84 -5.29
N ARG A 189 -9.19 -11.51 -5.14
CA ARG A 189 -8.62 -11.02 -3.90
C ARG A 189 -9.36 -9.76 -3.42
N TYR A 190 -9.43 -8.75 -4.27
CA TYR A 190 -10.06 -7.47 -3.90
C TYR A 190 -11.58 -7.57 -3.78
N ARG A 191 -12.22 -8.48 -4.52
CA ARG A 191 -13.67 -8.71 -4.40
C ARG A 191 -14.08 -9.33 -3.06
N LYS A 192 -13.19 -9.99 -2.36
CA LYS A 192 -13.46 -10.60 -1.04
C LYS A 192 -13.32 -9.61 0.12
N ILE A 193 -12.63 -8.49 -0.08
CA ILE A 193 -12.45 -7.49 0.98
C ILE A 193 -13.80 -6.82 1.23
N GLY A 194 -14.22 -6.78 2.51
CA GLY A 194 -15.47 -6.16 2.91
C GLY A 194 -16.72 -7.00 2.60
N GLU A 195 -16.61 -8.30 2.45
CA GLU A 195 -17.78 -9.18 2.36
C GLU A 195 -18.65 -9.04 3.62
N TRP A 196 -19.91 -8.71 3.40
CA TRP A 196 -20.89 -8.61 4.48
C TRP A 196 -21.23 -10.01 4.98
N LYS A 197 -20.92 -10.28 6.24
CA LYS A 197 -21.44 -11.47 6.93
C LYS A 197 -22.75 -11.08 7.59
N ASN A 198 -23.85 -11.67 7.13
CA ASN A 198 -25.11 -11.59 7.88
C ASN A 198 -24.85 -12.18 9.27
N GLY A 199 -24.94 -11.34 10.31
CA GLY A 199 -24.82 -11.75 11.70
C GLY A 199 -26.00 -12.62 12.15
#